data_ce7abd6decd65b204500a1aec77e5b20
#
_entry.id   ce7abd6decd65b204500a1aec77e5b20
#
_cell.length_a   1.000
_cell.length_b   1.000
_cell.length_c   1.000
_cell.angle_alpha   90.00
_cell.angle_beta   90.00
_cell.angle_gamma   90.00
#
_symmetry.space_group_name_H-M   'P 1'
#
loop_
_entity.id
_entity.type
_entity.pdbx_description
1 polymer ?
#
loop_
_entity_poly.entity_id
_entity_poly.type
_entity_poly.pdbx_seq_one_letter_code
_entity_poly.pdbx_strand_id
1 'polypeptide(L)' 'MNIKKYYGRKVLITTEEQKKFAGTVIDYIFPEDNVPEGESIVIRSIDGELIEFRPEEIREIEEVR' A
#
# COMPACT_ATOMS: atom_id res chain seq x y z
N MET A 1 8.18 -9.16 1.24
CA MET A 1 8.17 -7.73 0.85
C MET A 1 7.99 -6.89 2.10
N ASN A 2 8.81 -5.86 2.25
CA ASN A 2 8.71 -4.98 3.42
C ASN A 2 7.93 -3.72 3.05
N ILE A 3 6.60 -3.77 3.22
CA ILE A 3 5.76 -2.63 2.83
C ILE A 3 5.82 -1.47 3.81
N LYS A 4 6.26 -1.73 5.05
CA LYS A 4 6.33 -0.69 6.08
C LYS A 4 7.27 0.46 5.68
N LYS A 5 8.32 0.15 4.94
CA LYS A 5 9.31 1.17 4.58
C LYS A 5 8.76 2.26 3.65
N TYR A 6 7.60 2.02 3.07
CA TYR A 6 6.99 3.00 2.15
C TYR A 6 6.09 4.00 2.86
N TYR A 7 5.97 3.89 4.17
CA TYR A 7 5.16 4.85 4.94
C TYR A 7 5.62 6.28 4.67
N GLY A 8 4.68 7.15 4.31
CA GLY A 8 4.96 8.55 4.02
C GLY A 8 5.50 8.80 2.62
N ARG A 9 5.65 7.77 1.80
CA ARG A 9 6.25 7.90 0.48
C ARG A 9 5.18 7.91 -0.60
N LYS A 10 5.48 8.58 -1.72
CA LYS A 10 4.66 8.48 -2.93
C LYS A 10 5.07 7.21 -3.65
N VAL A 11 4.09 6.41 -4.02
CA VAL A 11 4.36 5.10 -4.59
C VAL A 11 3.48 4.84 -5.81
N LEU A 12 3.96 3.92 -6.65
CA LEU A 12 3.16 3.31 -7.68
C LEU A 12 3.06 1.83 -7.33
N ILE A 13 1.83 1.35 -7.15
CA ILE A 13 1.56 -0.03 -6.80
C ILE A 13 0.94 -0.74 -7.98
N THR A 14 1.52 -1.89 -8.35
CA THR A 14 0.93 -2.79 -9.33
C THR A 14 0.41 -4.00 -8.56
N THR A 15 -0.87 -4.29 -8.72
CA THR A 15 -1.49 -5.41 -8.02
C THR A 15 -1.26 -6.71 -8.77
N GLU A 16 -1.60 -7.83 -8.10
CA GLU A 16 -1.52 -9.14 -8.74
C GLU A 16 -2.45 -9.25 -9.94
N GLU A 17 -3.49 -8.43 -9.98
CA GLU A 17 -4.39 -8.36 -11.13
C GLU A 17 -3.90 -7.39 -12.20
N GLN A 18 -2.68 -6.89 -12.03
CA GLN A 18 -2.02 -5.97 -12.98
C GLN A 18 -2.69 -4.59 -13.07
N LYS A 19 -3.44 -4.22 -12.06
CA LYS A 19 -3.97 -2.87 -11.94
C LYS A 19 -2.92 -1.98 -11.29
N LYS A 20 -2.90 -0.70 -11.65
CA LYS A 20 -1.92 0.25 -11.14
C LYS A 20 -2.60 1.35 -10.35
N PHE A 21 -1.99 1.69 -9.21
CA PHE A 21 -2.49 2.73 -8.32
C PHE A 21 -1.33 3.61 -7.89
N ALA A 22 -1.50 4.92 -8.03
CA ALA A 22 -0.49 5.88 -7.59
C ALA A 22 -1.05 6.68 -6.43
N GLY A 23 -0.22 6.94 -5.43
CA GLY A 23 -0.65 7.73 -4.28
C GLY A 23 0.42 7.81 -3.22
N THR A 24 0.04 8.40 -2.10
CA THR A 24 0.92 8.55 -0.95
C THR A 24 0.50 7.56 0.13
N VAL A 25 1.47 6.83 0.68
CA VAL A 25 1.18 5.91 1.79
C VAL A 25 0.98 6.74 3.05
N ILE A 26 -0.25 6.77 3.54
CA ILE A 26 -0.61 7.62 4.67
C ILE A 26 -0.75 6.85 5.97
N ASP A 27 -0.77 5.52 5.90
CA ASP A 27 -0.90 4.71 7.11
C ASP A 27 -0.27 3.34 6.90
N TYR A 28 0.23 2.79 7.98
CA TYR A 28 0.71 1.41 8.02
C TYR A 28 0.00 0.74 9.20
N ILE A 29 -0.70 -0.36 8.93
CA ILE A 29 -1.44 -1.08 9.95
C ILE A 29 -0.64 -2.30 10.37
N PHE A 30 -0.29 -2.35 11.66
CA PHE A 30 0.52 -3.44 12.19
C PHE A 30 -0.30 -4.74 12.21
N PRO A 31 0.38 -5.89 12.02
CA PRO A 31 -0.34 -7.17 11.97
C PRO A 31 -1.18 -7.44 13.22
N GLU A 32 -0.68 -7.06 14.39
CA GLU A 32 -1.38 -7.30 15.64
C GLU A 32 -2.65 -6.48 15.78
N ASP A 33 -2.77 -5.39 15.00
CA ASP A 33 -3.95 -4.53 15.02
C ASP A 33 -4.95 -4.92 13.94
N ASN A 34 -4.64 -5.95 13.15
CA ASN A 34 -5.44 -6.30 11.98
C ASN A 34 -5.54 -7.83 11.84
N VAL A 35 -5.86 -8.49 12.93
CA VAL A 35 -5.98 -9.95 12.98
C VAL A 35 -7.35 -10.35 12.44
N PRO A 36 -7.43 -11.37 11.58
CA PRO A 36 -6.36 -12.23 11.08
C PRO A 36 -5.72 -11.76 9.76
N GLU A 37 -6.11 -10.62 9.22
CA GLU A 37 -5.71 -10.19 7.88
C GLU A 37 -4.21 -9.88 7.77
N GLY A 38 -3.58 -9.47 8.88
CA GLY A 38 -2.17 -9.14 8.87
C GLY A 38 -1.90 -7.69 8.54
N GLU A 39 -0.63 -7.38 8.25
CA GLU A 39 -0.24 -6.00 7.99
C GLU A 39 -0.84 -5.49 6.69
N SER A 40 -1.00 -4.17 6.62
CA SER A 40 -1.45 -3.53 5.39
C SER A 40 -0.95 -2.08 5.35
N ILE A 41 -1.06 -1.49 4.17
CA ILE A 41 -0.82 -0.05 4.01
C ILE A 41 -2.06 0.58 3.39
N VAL A 42 -2.24 1.86 3.67
CA VAL A 42 -3.31 2.64 3.07
C VAL A 42 -2.67 3.76 2.27
N ILE A 43 -3.06 3.89 1.01
CA ILE A 43 -2.61 5.02 0.21
C ILE A 43 -3.77 5.98 -0.01
N ARG A 44 -3.41 7.28 -0.16
CA ARG A 44 -4.35 8.27 -0.66
C ARG A 44 -4.00 8.50 -2.12
N SER A 45 -4.92 8.16 -3.01
CA SER A 45 -4.70 8.32 -4.44
C SER A 45 -4.74 9.79 -4.82
N ILE A 46 -4.34 10.07 -6.06
CA ILE A 46 -4.38 11.43 -6.59
C ILE A 46 -5.80 11.99 -6.51
N ASP A 47 -6.79 11.14 -6.68
CA ASP A 47 -8.21 11.54 -6.63
C ASP A 47 -8.72 11.69 -5.20
N GLY A 48 -7.89 11.43 -4.20
CA GLY A 48 -8.29 11.55 -2.80
C GLY A 48 -8.92 10.29 -2.22
N GLU A 49 -9.01 9.21 -2.98
CA GLU A 49 -9.53 7.95 -2.48
C GLU A 49 -8.53 7.28 -1.54
N LEU A 50 -9.05 6.60 -0.52
CA LEU A 50 -8.21 5.82 0.39
C LEU A 50 -8.34 4.36 -0.01
N ILE A 51 -7.21 3.72 -0.25
CA ILE A 51 -7.18 2.33 -0.72
C ILE A 51 -6.21 1.55 0.15
N GLU A 52 -6.68 0.44 0.69
CA GLU A 52 -5.87 -0.42 1.55
C GLU A 52 -5.30 -1.59 0.73
N PHE A 53 -4.02 -1.89 0.95
CA PHE A 53 -3.36 -3.02 0.29
C PHE A 53 -2.67 -3.89 1.32
N ARG A 54 -2.84 -5.20 1.18
CA ARG A 54 -2.07 -6.18 1.93
C ARG A 54 -0.91 -6.66 1.04
N PRO A 55 0.19 -7.16 1.64
CA PRO A 55 1.34 -7.58 0.84
C PRO A 55 1.00 -8.57 -0.26
N GLU A 56 0.09 -9.49 0.00
CA GLU A 56 -0.26 -10.52 -0.98
C GLU A 56 -1.00 -9.96 -2.18
N GLU A 57 -1.54 -8.74 -2.08
CA GLU A 57 -2.22 -8.09 -3.19
C GLU A 57 -1.27 -7.30 -4.07
N ILE A 58 -0.04 -7.08 -3.60
CA ILE A 58 0.93 -6.22 -4.28
C ILE A 58 1.90 -7.08 -5.05
N ARG A 59 1.91 -6.92 -6.37
CA ARG A 59 2.90 -7.57 -7.22
C ARG A 59 4.20 -6.77 -7.23
N GLU A 60 4.06 -5.44 -7.30
CA GLU A 60 5.20 -4.55 -7.35
C GLU A 60 4.84 -3.23 -6.71
N ILE A 61 5.76 -2.67 -5.94
CA ILE A 61 5.61 -1.33 -5.38
C ILE A 61 6.94 -0.61 -5.56
N GLU A 62 6.86 0.62 -6.07
CA GLU A 62 8.06 1.43 -6.22
C GLU A 62 7.79 2.85 -5.77
N GLU A 63 8.83 3.46 -5.20
CA GLU A 63 8.74 4.83 -4.77
C GLU A 63 8.87 5.74 -5.99
N VAL A 64 8.01 6.75 -6.05
CA VAL A 64 7.99 7.73 -7.14
C VAL A 64 8.47 9.07 -6.58
N ARG A 65 9.33 9.74 -7.31
CA ARG A 65 9.87 11.04 -6.89
C ARG A 65 9.24 12.20 -7.64
#